data_ed68dcb1005111ef61412993416ae718
#
_entry.id   ed68dcb1005111ef61412993416ae718
#
_cell.length_a   1.000
_cell.length_b   1.000
_cell.length_c   1.000
_cell.angle_alpha   90.00
_cell.angle_beta   90.00
_cell.angle_gamma   90.00
#
_symmetry.space_group_name_H-M   'P 1'
#
loop_
_entity.id
_entity.type
_entity.pdbx_description
1 polymer ?
#
loop_
_entity_poly.entity_id
_entity_poly.type
_entity_poly.pdbx_seq_one_letter_code
_entity_poly.pdbx_strand_id
1 'polypeptide(L)'
;MKLFSFCLLLSFFLMVCSCSGKTLNVNLEGSMKITVYKTSMDVETTFVDSEDALWKNGKAKAYITLSDANNVEKDRKNVTINTATLIGNSITFSQLEANTAYTLKLIASMDGKQKTLQTQTKTTVANGETADDPIEIHTIEDLEAMNKASSAYYKLMADLDGNNEQLSSIFGSASNPFKGHLDGNGKTIRNVLLDDGYTYAGIFGYMDGATVANLTIENVTYSVDSRGETYLGVLSGCAKKSTIENITITGVRFTFSGYSNRSAKIGSAVGYASDSVLKNVRVSDLVMQIGKSQNSYIGGFVGHNESSEISDCSVEGSMKADILYTNNTGSGYYGGFVGWNDSTKGIQNSYAQVDMDVSDQSEDNLDKDGNPLYTGYEKYILNVGGFVGANSNIDMKLIGCAAIGKINVTVGYAYTVYIGGFAGNIKGHSYLKNCVYVPSETGLQIQLMEQKPVSDEKEETVLPQKASISLGIGNISDKAVLDHVFAYFDRFGYQPQSNADLNQITVQSTVIDQDLTNFSEMIQTVIKTIE
;
A
#
# COMPACT_ATOMS: atom_id res chain seq x y z
N MET A 1 -47.76 -61.92 -13.88
CA MET A 1 -48.61 -61.14 -14.80
C MET A 1 -47.74 -60.11 -15.49
N LYS A 2 -47.52 -60.32 -16.78
CA LYS A 2 -46.55 -59.58 -17.61
C LYS A 2 -47.18 -58.27 -18.05
N LEU A 3 -46.39 -57.14 -17.99
CA LEU A 3 -46.65 -55.99 -18.85
C LEU A 3 -45.35 -55.59 -19.55
N PHE A 4 -45.34 -55.80 -20.83
CA PHE A 4 -44.38 -55.32 -21.80
C PHE A 4 -44.54 -53.80 -21.97
N SER A 5 -43.46 -53.04 -21.82
CA SER A 5 -43.41 -51.65 -22.29
C SER A 5 -42.46 -51.57 -23.47
N PHE A 6 -43.05 -51.19 -24.58
CA PHE A 6 -42.43 -51.02 -25.89
C PHE A 6 -41.63 -49.70 -25.85
N CYS A 7 -40.29 -49.76 -25.83
CA CYS A 7 -39.45 -48.59 -26.09
C CYS A 7 -39.26 -48.43 -27.60
N LEU A 8 -39.89 -47.40 -28.13
CA LEU A 8 -39.69 -46.97 -29.53
C LEU A 8 -38.35 -46.23 -29.59
N LEU A 9 -37.33 -46.87 -30.18
CA LEU A 9 -36.10 -46.24 -30.56
C LEU A 9 -36.36 -45.35 -31.78
N LEU A 10 -36.51 -44.06 -31.55
CA LEU A 10 -36.46 -43.08 -32.66
C LEU A 10 -34.96 -42.75 -32.90
N SER A 11 -34.38 -43.49 -33.85
CA SER A 11 -33.05 -43.16 -34.41
C SER A 11 -33.17 -41.87 -35.22
N PHE A 12 -32.85 -40.74 -34.61
CA PHE A 12 -32.57 -39.53 -35.36
C PHE A 12 -31.22 -39.74 -36.08
N PHE A 13 -31.27 -40.07 -37.33
CA PHE A 13 -30.14 -39.98 -38.22
C PHE A 13 -29.82 -38.49 -38.40
N LEU A 14 -28.93 -37.97 -37.59
CA LEU A 14 -28.29 -36.71 -37.90
C LEU A 14 -27.45 -36.93 -39.16
N MET A 15 -28.04 -36.59 -40.28
CA MET A 15 -27.32 -36.40 -41.51
C MET A 15 -26.32 -35.26 -41.29
N VAL A 16 -25.10 -35.60 -40.85
CA VAL A 16 -23.97 -34.68 -40.93
C VAL A 16 -23.74 -34.46 -42.44
N CYS A 17 -24.41 -33.43 -42.94
CA CYS A 17 -24.08 -32.91 -44.25
C CYS A 17 -22.65 -32.37 -44.17
N SER A 18 -21.65 -33.22 -44.46
CA SER A 18 -20.30 -32.77 -44.70
C SER A 18 -20.32 -31.93 -45.98
N CYS A 19 -20.71 -30.67 -45.87
CA CYS A 19 -20.39 -29.71 -46.91
C CYS A 19 -18.86 -29.62 -46.97
N SER A 20 -18.25 -30.43 -47.82
CA SER A 20 -16.90 -30.19 -48.30
C SER A 20 -16.91 -28.87 -49.07
N GLY A 21 -16.81 -27.76 -48.35
CA GLY A 21 -16.74 -26.43 -48.95
C GLY A 21 -15.54 -26.39 -49.89
N LYS A 22 -15.82 -26.22 -51.20
CA LYS A 22 -14.75 -26.03 -52.18
C LYS A 22 -13.90 -24.83 -51.74
N THR A 23 -12.58 -25.01 -51.70
CA THR A 23 -11.64 -23.96 -51.30
C THR A 23 -11.79 -22.73 -52.18
N LEU A 24 -11.89 -21.56 -51.59
CA LEU A 24 -11.97 -20.28 -52.28
C LEU A 24 -10.57 -19.85 -52.71
N ASN A 25 -10.32 -19.75 -54.01
CA ASN A 25 -9.01 -19.47 -54.59
C ASN A 25 -8.93 -17.99 -55.06
N VAL A 26 -9.17 -17.06 -54.14
CA VAL A 26 -9.08 -15.62 -54.36
C VAL A 26 -8.28 -14.97 -53.23
N ASN A 27 -7.63 -13.86 -53.53
CA ASN A 27 -6.84 -13.16 -52.55
C ASN A 27 -7.75 -12.29 -51.64
N LEU A 28 -8.29 -12.90 -50.58
CA LEU A 28 -9.05 -12.22 -49.54
C LEU A 28 -8.25 -12.26 -48.25
N GLU A 29 -8.09 -11.11 -47.63
CA GLU A 29 -7.38 -10.93 -46.35
C GLU A 29 -8.27 -10.27 -45.31
N GLY A 30 -8.06 -10.62 -44.04
CA GLY A 30 -8.73 -10.02 -42.89
C GLY A 30 -8.10 -10.48 -41.61
N SER A 31 -8.23 -9.67 -40.57
CA SER A 31 -7.69 -9.91 -39.25
C SER A 31 -8.71 -9.71 -38.15
N MET A 32 -8.47 -10.35 -37.02
CA MET A 32 -9.25 -10.21 -35.80
C MET A 32 -8.38 -9.66 -34.69
N LYS A 33 -8.93 -8.72 -33.92
CA LYS A 33 -8.45 -8.34 -32.57
C LYS A 33 -9.48 -8.86 -31.57
N ILE A 34 -9.03 -9.65 -30.59
CA ILE A 34 -9.91 -10.31 -29.62
C ILE A 34 -9.62 -9.77 -28.24
N THR A 35 -10.64 -9.21 -27.60
CA THR A 35 -10.62 -8.83 -26.18
C THR A 35 -11.34 -9.90 -25.39
N VAL A 36 -10.69 -10.42 -24.35
CA VAL A 36 -11.15 -11.58 -23.58
C VAL A 36 -11.70 -11.12 -22.23
N TYR A 37 -12.85 -11.67 -21.85
CA TYR A 37 -13.49 -11.47 -20.56
C TYR A 37 -13.76 -12.83 -19.88
N LYS A 38 -14.31 -12.81 -18.66
CA LYS A 38 -14.61 -14.02 -17.89
C LYS A 38 -15.55 -14.99 -18.62
N THR A 39 -16.65 -14.48 -19.15
CA THR A 39 -17.71 -15.28 -19.78
C THR A 39 -18.05 -14.79 -21.19
N SER A 40 -17.18 -13.99 -21.78
CA SER A 40 -17.38 -13.46 -23.13
C SER A 40 -16.06 -13.13 -23.82
N MET A 41 -16.13 -12.98 -25.14
CA MET A 41 -15.05 -12.46 -25.97
C MET A 41 -15.63 -11.46 -26.97
N ASP A 42 -15.03 -10.25 -27.02
CA ASP A 42 -15.34 -9.25 -28.04
C ASP A 42 -14.35 -9.36 -29.20
N VAL A 43 -14.85 -9.31 -30.41
CA VAL A 43 -14.05 -9.44 -31.64
C VAL A 43 -14.28 -8.24 -32.53
N GLU A 44 -13.20 -7.53 -32.80
CA GLU A 44 -13.12 -6.50 -33.84
C GLU A 44 -12.46 -7.10 -35.09
N THR A 45 -12.95 -6.77 -36.26
CA THR A 45 -12.41 -7.30 -37.52
C THR A 45 -12.07 -6.20 -38.50
N THR A 46 -10.97 -6.39 -39.23
CA THR A 46 -10.57 -5.52 -40.35
C THR A 46 -10.29 -6.36 -41.57
N PHE A 47 -10.54 -5.81 -42.77
CA PHE A 47 -10.41 -6.49 -44.04
C PHE A 47 -9.56 -5.67 -44.98
N VAL A 48 -8.84 -6.38 -45.85
CA VAL A 48 -8.09 -5.77 -46.96
C VAL A 48 -8.73 -6.23 -48.27
N ASP A 49 -9.10 -5.27 -49.11
CA ASP A 49 -9.74 -5.58 -50.39
C ASP A 49 -8.72 -6.02 -51.43
N SER A 50 -9.16 -6.90 -52.32
CA SER A 50 -8.41 -7.30 -53.51
C SER A 50 -8.61 -6.30 -54.65
N GLU A 51 -7.85 -6.47 -55.75
CA GLU A 51 -8.03 -5.70 -56.99
C GLU A 51 -9.47 -5.78 -57.52
N ASP A 52 -10.16 -6.90 -57.28
CA ASP A 52 -11.55 -7.12 -57.68
C ASP A 52 -12.58 -6.45 -56.76
N ALA A 53 -12.13 -5.73 -55.72
CA ALA A 53 -12.96 -5.04 -54.73
C ALA A 53 -14.08 -5.94 -54.13
N LEU A 54 -13.77 -7.18 -53.78
CA LEU A 54 -14.75 -8.21 -53.42
C LEU A 54 -15.48 -7.92 -52.12
N TRP A 55 -14.82 -7.23 -51.17
CA TRP A 55 -15.45 -6.76 -49.94
C TRP A 55 -16.32 -5.52 -50.18
N LYS A 56 -15.78 -4.55 -50.93
CA LYS A 56 -16.48 -3.28 -51.22
C LYS A 56 -17.75 -3.47 -52.05
N ASN A 57 -17.76 -4.43 -52.94
CA ASN A 57 -18.94 -4.71 -53.79
C ASN A 57 -19.92 -5.73 -53.19
N GLY A 58 -19.63 -6.21 -51.93
CA GLY A 58 -20.49 -7.12 -51.19
C GLY A 58 -20.56 -8.55 -51.74
N LYS A 59 -19.70 -8.92 -52.68
CA LYS A 59 -19.64 -10.30 -53.20
C LYS A 59 -19.05 -11.27 -52.18
N ALA A 60 -18.02 -10.87 -51.44
CA ALA A 60 -17.49 -11.63 -50.34
C ALA A 60 -18.25 -11.31 -49.05
N LYS A 61 -18.49 -12.30 -48.21
CA LYS A 61 -19.07 -12.21 -46.86
C LYS A 61 -18.12 -12.83 -45.88
N ALA A 62 -18.20 -12.42 -44.61
CA ALA A 62 -17.40 -12.99 -43.56
C ALA A 62 -18.27 -13.45 -42.37
N TYR A 63 -17.77 -14.43 -41.65
CA TYR A 63 -18.32 -14.86 -40.37
C TYR A 63 -17.20 -15.39 -39.47
N ILE A 64 -17.47 -15.44 -38.18
CA ILE A 64 -16.56 -15.99 -37.18
C ILE A 64 -17.20 -17.23 -36.58
N THR A 65 -16.43 -18.30 -36.47
CA THR A 65 -16.80 -19.48 -35.68
C THR A 65 -16.02 -19.49 -34.37
N LEU A 66 -16.68 -19.93 -33.32
CA LEU A 66 -16.06 -20.19 -32.02
C LEU A 66 -16.19 -21.69 -31.74
N SER A 67 -15.06 -22.33 -31.41
CA SER A 67 -15.00 -23.77 -31.12
C SER A 67 -14.32 -24.01 -29.79
N ASP A 68 -14.69 -25.07 -29.07
CA ASP A 68 -14.01 -25.51 -27.84
C ASP A 68 -12.66 -26.18 -28.15
N ALA A 69 -11.97 -26.64 -27.09
CA ALA A 69 -10.68 -27.33 -27.16
C ALA A 69 -10.74 -28.64 -27.99
N ASN A 70 -11.91 -29.24 -28.16
CA ASN A 70 -12.13 -30.44 -28.97
C ASN A 70 -12.48 -30.12 -30.42
N ASN A 71 -12.37 -28.84 -30.84
CA ASN A 71 -12.77 -28.33 -32.16
C ASN A 71 -14.27 -28.49 -32.46
N VAL A 72 -15.12 -28.60 -31.47
CA VAL A 72 -16.57 -28.58 -31.62
C VAL A 72 -17.04 -27.14 -31.72
N GLU A 73 -17.68 -26.79 -32.85
CA GLU A 73 -18.25 -25.45 -33.03
C GLU A 73 -19.37 -25.19 -32.01
N LYS A 74 -19.22 -24.16 -31.22
CA LYS A 74 -20.17 -23.73 -30.15
C LYS A 74 -21.07 -22.60 -30.62
N ASP A 75 -20.51 -21.68 -31.41
CA ASP A 75 -21.27 -20.53 -31.91
C ASP A 75 -20.71 -20.05 -33.27
N ARG A 76 -21.54 -19.36 -34.02
CA ARG A 76 -21.20 -18.73 -35.30
C ARG A 76 -21.91 -17.42 -35.46
N LYS A 77 -21.15 -16.37 -35.79
CA LYS A 77 -21.69 -15.02 -35.98
C LYS A 77 -21.25 -14.43 -37.32
N ASN A 78 -22.19 -13.84 -38.04
CA ASN A 78 -21.89 -13.16 -39.30
C ASN A 78 -21.26 -11.80 -39.00
N VAL A 79 -20.29 -11.39 -39.79
CA VAL A 79 -19.67 -10.07 -39.77
C VAL A 79 -20.35 -9.18 -40.79
N THR A 80 -20.91 -8.08 -40.35
CA THR A 80 -21.41 -7.01 -41.23
C THR A 80 -20.26 -6.05 -41.51
N ILE A 81 -19.79 -6.00 -42.76
CA ILE A 81 -18.64 -5.20 -43.14
C ILE A 81 -19.11 -3.82 -43.64
N ASN A 82 -18.54 -2.77 -43.08
CA ASN A 82 -18.70 -1.44 -43.66
C ASN A 82 -17.84 -1.34 -44.93
N THR A 83 -18.48 -1.27 -46.10
CA THR A 83 -17.80 -1.30 -47.38
C THR A 83 -16.92 -0.07 -47.67
N ALA A 84 -17.13 1.03 -46.95
CA ALA A 84 -16.30 2.23 -47.07
C ALA A 84 -15.00 2.13 -46.28
N THR A 85 -15.07 1.58 -45.07
CA THR A 85 -13.94 1.50 -44.11
C THR A 85 -13.27 0.15 -44.04
N LEU A 86 -13.93 -0.88 -44.56
CA LEU A 86 -13.53 -2.29 -44.46
C LEU A 86 -13.36 -2.79 -43.04
N ILE A 87 -14.16 -2.23 -42.13
CA ILE A 87 -14.23 -2.62 -40.71
C ILE A 87 -15.54 -3.40 -40.53
N GLY A 88 -15.45 -4.54 -39.82
CA GLY A 88 -16.63 -5.31 -39.42
C GLY A 88 -17.30 -4.69 -38.18
N ASN A 89 -18.58 -5.02 -38.02
CA ASN A 89 -19.26 -4.70 -36.78
C ASN A 89 -18.60 -5.41 -35.58
N SER A 90 -18.69 -4.83 -34.40
CA SER A 90 -18.28 -5.53 -33.17
C SER A 90 -19.13 -6.78 -32.94
N ILE A 91 -18.47 -7.87 -32.58
CA ILE A 91 -19.09 -9.17 -32.30
C ILE A 91 -18.72 -9.63 -30.92
N THR A 92 -19.72 -9.94 -30.08
CA THR A 92 -19.54 -10.51 -28.76
C THR A 92 -19.99 -11.96 -28.72
N PHE A 93 -19.10 -12.88 -28.35
CA PHE A 93 -19.45 -14.23 -27.93
C PHE A 93 -19.64 -14.22 -26.40
N SER A 94 -20.81 -14.61 -25.93
CA SER A 94 -21.19 -14.60 -24.52
C SER A 94 -21.57 -16.00 -24.01
N GLN A 95 -21.78 -16.14 -22.70
CA GLN A 95 -22.08 -17.41 -22.03
C GLN A 95 -20.97 -18.45 -22.18
N LEU A 96 -19.74 -18.00 -22.22
CA LEU A 96 -18.55 -18.87 -22.26
C LEU A 96 -18.23 -19.32 -20.83
N GLU A 97 -17.59 -20.46 -20.71
CA GLU A 97 -17.03 -20.94 -19.44
C GLU A 97 -15.77 -20.16 -19.10
N ALA A 98 -15.59 -19.79 -17.84
CA ALA A 98 -14.39 -19.13 -17.37
C ALA A 98 -13.15 -20.06 -17.47
N ASN A 99 -11.96 -19.49 -17.56
CA ASN A 99 -10.69 -20.22 -17.69
C ASN A 99 -10.69 -21.32 -18.76
N THR A 100 -11.41 -21.09 -19.84
CA THR A 100 -11.63 -22.11 -20.89
C THR A 100 -11.10 -21.62 -22.23
N ALA A 101 -10.31 -22.46 -22.88
CA ALA A 101 -9.73 -22.15 -24.18
C ALA A 101 -10.75 -22.33 -25.31
N TYR A 102 -10.87 -21.31 -26.16
CA TYR A 102 -11.71 -21.31 -27.36
C TYR A 102 -10.88 -20.93 -28.56
N THR A 103 -11.16 -21.59 -29.70
CA THR A 103 -10.55 -21.28 -30.98
C THR A 103 -11.53 -20.51 -31.85
N LEU A 104 -11.14 -19.31 -32.28
CA LEU A 104 -11.90 -18.46 -33.17
C LEU A 104 -11.29 -18.51 -34.58
N LYS A 105 -12.14 -18.66 -35.58
CA LYS A 105 -11.73 -18.61 -37.00
C LYS A 105 -12.53 -17.55 -37.74
N LEU A 106 -11.84 -16.60 -38.35
CA LEU A 106 -12.43 -15.66 -39.32
C LEU A 106 -12.44 -16.32 -40.69
N ILE A 107 -13.62 -16.46 -41.24
CA ILE A 107 -13.85 -17.19 -42.50
C ILE A 107 -14.51 -16.27 -43.52
N ALA A 108 -13.91 -16.17 -44.68
CA ALA A 108 -14.51 -15.57 -45.87
C ALA A 108 -15.33 -16.59 -46.65
N SER A 109 -16.47 -16.16 -47.21
CA SER A 109 -17.31 -16.98 -48.06
C SER A 109 -17.77 -16.20 -49.29
N MET A 110 -17.76 -16.85 -50.45
CA MET A 110 -18.24 -16.33 -51.72
C MET A 110 -18.67 -17.50 -52.62
N ASP A 111 -19.87 -17.43 -53.20
CA ASP A 111 -20.41 -18.43 -54.12
C ASP A 111 -20.34 -19.88 -53.61
N GLY A 112 -20.62 -20.07 -52.31
CA GLY A 112 -20.60 -21.38 -51.66
C GLY A 112 -19.20 -21.94 -51.37
N LYS A 113 -18.13 -21.19 -51.66
CA LYS A 113 -16.75 -21.54 -51.33
C LYS A 113 -16.30 -20.75 -50.11
N GLN A 114 -15.32 -21.29 -49.35
CA GLN A 114 -14.85 -20.72 -48.10
C GLN A 114 -13.32 -20.68 -48.03
N LYS A 115 -12.79 -19.69 -47.31
CA LYS A 115 -11.36 -19.54 -46.98
C LYS A 115 -11.23 -19.07 -45.54
N THR A 116 -10.45 -19.76 -44.70
CA THR A 116 -10.08 -19.25 -43.39
C THR A 116 -9.03 -18.16 -43.54
N LEU A 117 -9.32 -16.97 -43.06
CA LEU A 117 -8.43 -15.81 -43.11
C LEU A 117 -7.47 -15.78 -41.92
N GLN A 118 -8.00 -16.05 -40.73
CA GLN A 118 -7.22 -16.07 -39.51
C GLN A 118 -7.79 -17.10 -38.53
N THR A 119 -6.90 -17.69 -37.73
CA THR A 119 -7.27 -18.53 -36.58
C THR A 119 -6.52 -18.03 -35.36
N GLN A 120 -7.23 -17.84 -34.25
CA GLN A 120 -6.64 -17.50 -32.93
C GLN A 120 -7.28 -18.35 -31.84
N THR A 121 -6.46 -18.87 -30.93
CA THR A 121 -6.97 -19.50 -29.69
C THR A 121 -6.78 -18.53 -28.55
N LYS A 122 -7.83 -18.30 -27.77
CA LYS A 122 -7.85 -17.44 -26.58
C LYS A 122 -8.51 -18.18 -25.43
N THR A 123 -8.01 -17.94 -24.22
CA THR A 123 -8.59 -18.49 -23.00
C THR A 123 -9.38 -17.39 -22.31
N THR A 124 -10.61 -17.67 -21.89
CA THR A 124 -11.39 -16.75 -21.04
C THR A 124 -10.66 -16.54 -19.72
N VAL A 125 -10.82 -15.36 -19.11
CA VAL A 125 -10.13 -15.07 -17.84
C VAL A 125 -10.59 -16.02 -16.74
N ALA A 126 -9.70 -16.29 -15.78
CA ALA A 126 -9.98 -17.14 -14.64
C ALA A 126 -11.15 -16.62 -13.82
N ASN A 127 -11.79 -17.51 -13.09
CA ASN A 127 -12.97 -17.18 -12.30
C ASN A 127 -12.62 -16.23 -11.14
N GLY A 128 -11.51 -16.46 -10.46
CA GLY A 128 -11.12 -15.71 -9.27
C GLY A 128 -12.04 -15.94 -8.06
N GLU A 129 -12.87 -16.96 -8.06
CA GLU A 129 -13.73 -17.30 -6.92
C GLU A 129 -12.99 -18.08 -5.84
N THR A 130 -11.92 -18.77 -6.22
CA THR A 130 -11.10 -19.59 -5.31
C THR A 130 -9.61 -19.37 -5.53
N ALA A 131 -8.81 -19.76 -4.55
CA ALA A 131 -7.35 -19.73 -4.65
C ALA A 131 -6.79 -20.68 -5.72
N ASP A 132 -7.54 -21.74 -6.06
CA ASP A 132 -7.13 -22.75 -7.07
C ASP A 132 -7.39 -22.26 -8.50
N ASP A 133 -8.24 -21.25 -8.66
CA ASP A 133 -8.58 -20.64 -9.97
C ASP A 133 -8.52 -19.11 -9.88
N PRO A 134 -7.35 -18.52 -9.59
CA PRO A 134 -7.19 -17.08 -9.45
C PRO A 134 -7.23 -16.36 -10.80
N ILE A 135 -7.56 -15.08 -10.78
CA ILE A 135 -7.31 -14.20 -11.91
C ILE A 135 -5.81 -13.95 -12.00
N GLU A 136 -5.22 -14.32 -13.11
CA GLU A 136 -3.79 -14.15 -13.37
C GLU A 136 -3.46 -12.70 -13.74
N ILE A 137 -2.38 -12.17 -13.17
CA ILE A 137 -1.86 -10.82 -13.41
C ILE A 137 -0.49 -10.95 -14.08
N HIS A 138 -0.35 -10.44 -15.29
CA HIS A 138 0.87 -10.49 -16.09
C HIS A 138 1.45 -9.11 -16.39
N THR A 139 0.66 -8.04 -16.26
CA THR A 139 1.04 -6.65 -16.59
C THR A 139 0.54 -5.66 -15.54
N ILE A 140 1.02 -4.41 -15.60
CA ILE A 140 0.52 -3.31 -14.77
C ILE A 140 -0.96 -3.02 -15.07
N GLU A 141 -1.38 -3.13 -16.33
CA GLU A 141 -2.77 -2.93 -16.73
C GLU A 141 -3.70 -4.01 -16.15
N ASP A 142 -3.22 -5.26 -16.02
CA ASP A 142 -3.97 -6.31 -15.31
C ASP A 142 -4.10 -5.98 -13.82
N LEU A 143 -3.03 -5.45 -13.19
CA LEU A 143 -3.05 -5.02 -11.80
C LEU A 143 -4.08 -3.89 -11.58
N GLU A 144 -4.11 -2.87 -12.45
CA GLU A 144 -5.09 -1.80 -12.40
C GLU A 144 -6.53 -2.31 -12.65
N ALA A 145 -6.68 -3.32 -13.49
CA ALA A 145 -7.97 -3.92 -13.79
C ALA A 145 -8.61 -4.66 -12.59
N MET A 146 -7.87 -4.92 -11.52
CA MET A 146 -8.41 -5.49 -10.27
C MET A 146 -9.59 -4.67 -9.70
N ASN A 147 -9.65 -3.37 -9.95
CA ASN A 147 -10.76 -2.50 -9.55
C ASN A 147 -12.15 -3.01 -9.99
N LYS A 148 -12.21 -3.91 -10.98
CA LYS A 148 -13.46 -4.47 -11.52
C LYS A 148 -14.02 -5.64 -10.70
N ALA A 149 -13.19 -6.30 -9.88
CA ALA A 149 -13.61 -7.47 -9.09
C ALA A 149 -12.98 -7.47 -7.69
N SER A 150 -13.49 -6.61 -6.82
CA SER A 150 -12.89 -6.29 -5.51
C SER A 150 -12.78 -7.47 -4.54
N SER A 151 -13.48 -8.57 -4.76
CA SER A 151 -13.50 -9.75 -3.85
C SER A 151 -12.88 -10.99 -4.48
N ALA A 152 -12.23 -10.88 -5.64
CA ALA A 152 -11.66 -12.03 -6.32
C ALA A 152 -10.30 -12.46 -5.74
N TYR A 153 -9.91 -13.69 -6.07
CA TYR A 153 -8.56 -14.19 -5.89
C TYR A 153 -7.70 -13.79 -7.09
N TYR A 154 -6.53 -13.26 -6.82
CA TYR A 154 -5.56 -12.81 -7.82
C TYR A 154 -4.20 -13.45 -7.57
N LYS A 155 -3.45 -13.68 -8.63
CA LYS A 155 -2.09 -14.19 -8.55
C LYS A 155 -1.17 -13.51 -9.55
N LEU A 156 -0.03 -13.03 -9.10
CA LEU A 156 1.01 -12.52 -10.00
C LEU A 156 1.70 -13.69 -10.71
N MET A 157 1.76 -13.62 -12.04
CA MET A 157 2.43 -14.61 -12.88
C MET A 157 3.76 -14.12 -13.42
N ALA A 158 3.99 -12.80 -13.42
CA ALA A 158 5.22 -12.15 -13.87
C ALA A 158 5.66 -11.07 -12.88
N ASP A 159 6.93 -10.67 -12.96
CA ASP A 159 7.38 -9.43 -12.38
C ASP A 159 6.80 -8.26 -13.17
N LEU A 160 6.31 -7.24 -12.47
CA LEU A 160 5.67 -6.07 -13.08
C LEU A 160 6.61 -4.86 -12.97
N ASP A 161 6.84 -4.18 -14.08
CA ASP A 161 7.64 -2.97 -14.12
C ASP A 161 6.75 -1.77 -14.48
N GLY A 162 6.62 -0.83 -13.55
CA GLY A 162 5.84 0.39 -13.75
C GLY A 162 6.55 1.44 -14.60
N ASN A 163 7.81 1.21 -15.03
CA ASN A 163 8.60 2.11 -15.88
C ASN A 163 8.71 3.55 -15.35
N ASN A 164 8.55 3.75 -14.04
CA ASN A 164 8.42 5.04 -13.37
C ASN A 164 7.21 5.87 -13.87
N GLU A 165 6.20 5.18 -14.37
CA GLU A 165 4.93 5.80 -14.70
C GLU A 165 4.02 5.85 -13.46
N GLN A 166 3.05 6.77 -13.50
CA GLN A 166 2.11 6.92 -12.41
C GLN A 166 1.15 5.73 -12.35
N LEU A 167 1.11 5.07 -11.19
CA LEU A 167 0.11 4.08 -10.85
C LEU A 167 -0.94 4.72 -9.93
N SER A 168 -2.17 4.79 -10.40
CA SER A 168 -3.28 5.22 -9.56
C SER A 168 -3.61 4.16 -8.51
N SER A 169 -3.89 4.60 -7.28
CA SER A 169 -4.26 3.67 -6.20
C SER A 169 -5.43 2.79 -6.61
N ILE A 170 -5.21 1.47 -6.55
CA ILE A 170 -6.27 0.50 -6.79
C ILE A 170 -7.17 0.51 -5.56
N PHE A 171 -8.49 0.58 -5.76
CA PHE A 171 -9.48 0.69 -4.67
C PHE A 171 -9.23 1.90 -3.74
N GLY A 172 -9.08 3.09 -4.33
CA GLY A 172 -8.74 4.34 -3.62
C GLY A 172 -9.81 4.90 -2.68
N SER A 173 -10.91 4.19 -2.37
CA SER A 173 -11.98 4.69 -1.51
C SER A 173 -12.61 3.64 -0.61
N ALA A 174 -13.09 4.09 0.56
CA ALA A 174 -13.81 3.25 1.52
C ALA A 174 -15.16 2.72 0.99
N SER A 175 -15.73 3.34 -0.04
CA SER A 175 -16.97 2.87 -0.68
C SER A 175 -16.75 1.72 -1.67
N ASN A 176 -15.53 1.57 -2.15
CA ASN A 176 -15.11 0.46 -3.02
C ASN A 176 -13.77 -0.13 -2.54
N PRO A 177 -13.74 -0.82 -1.39
CA PRO A 177 -12.51 -1.38 -0.85
C PRO A 177 -12.10 -2.66 -1.56
N PHE A 178 -10.81 -2.98 -1.53
CA PHE A 178 -10.34 -4.31 -1.86
C PHE A 178 -10.71 -5.29 -0.73
N LYS A 179 -11.36 -6.39 -1.08
CA LYS A 179 -11.83 -7.46 -0.17
C LYS A 179 -11.32 -8.83 -0.57
N GLY A 180 -10.59 -8.90 -1.68
CA GLY A 180 -10.11 -10.12 -2.28
C GLY A 180 -8.79 -10.60 -1.70
N HIS A 181 -8.17 -11.49 -2.44
CA HIS A 181 -6.88 -12.08 -2.09
C HIS A 181 -5.90 -11.83 -3.22
N LEU A 182 -4.71 -11.32 -2.92
CA LEU A 182 -3.60 -11.25 -3.86
C LEU A 182 -2.45 -12.11 -3.35
N ASP A 183 -2.13 -13.17 -4.09
CA ASP A 183 -0.87 -13.90 -3.96
C ASP A 183 0.16 -13.29 -4.92
N GLY A 184 1.17 -12.65 -4.37
CA GLY A 184 2.30 -12.13 -5.14
C GLY A 184 3.16 -13.23 -5.76
N ASN A 185 3.02 -14.50 -5.31
CA ASN A 185 3.72 -15.65 -5.88
C ASN A 185 5.24 -15.47 -5.96
N GLY A 186 5.82 -14.73 -5.01
CA GLY A 186 7.23 -14.36 -4.96
C GLY A 186 7.68 -13.43 -6.10
N LYS A 187 6.75 -12.77 -6.78
CA LYS A 187 7.03 -11.81 -7.86
C LYS A 187 7.23 -10.41 -7.32
N THR A 188 7.75 -9.54 -8.18
CA THR A 188 8.10 -8.16 -7.87
C THR A 188 7.23 -7.17 -8.63
N ILE A 189 6.75 -6.12 -7.94
CA ILE A 189 6.23 -4.89 -8.54
C ILE A 189 7.28 -3.81 -8.31
N ARG A 190 7.79 -3.19 -9.37
CA ARG A 190 8.89 -2.22 -9.25
C ARG A 190 8.70 -0.97 -10.10
N ASN A 191 9.52 0.06 -9.78
CA ASN A 191 9.60 1.31 -10.52
C ASN A 191 8.23 1.97 -10.67
N VAL A 192 7.53 2.17 -9.54
CA VAL A 192 6.18 2.73 -9.49
C VAL A 192 6.23 4.15 -8.92
N LEU A 193 5.56 5.07 -9.58
CA LEU A 193 5.29 6.41 -9.06
C LEU A 193 3.85 6.44 -8.50
N LEU A 194 3.73 6.62 -7.19
CA LEU A 194 2.45 6.82 -6.52
C LEU A 194 2.28 8.33 -6.28
N ASP A 195 1.44 8.96 -7.06
CA ASP A 195 1.13 10.40 -6.97
C ASP A 195 -0.39 10.55 -7.02
N ASP A 196 -1.03 10.34 -5.88
CA ASP A 196 -2.48 10.36 -5.78
C ASP A 196 -2.96 11.43 -4.83
N GLY A 197 -3.81 12.33 -5.32
CA GLY A 197 -4.58 13.26 -4.51
C GLY A 197 -5.72 12.61 -3.71
N TYR A 198 -5.71 11.27 -3.53
CA TYR A 198 -6.75 10.55 -2.80
C TYR A 198 -6.56 10.60 -1.28
N THR A 199 -7.69 10.48 -0.56
CA THR A 199 -7.67 10.34 0.91
C THR A 199 -6.94 9.07 1.34
N TYR A 200 -7.06 7.99 0.57
CA TYR A 200 -6.40 6.71 0.81
C TYR A 200 -5.52 6.37 -0.38
N ALA A 201 -4.22 6.29 -0.18
CA ALA A 201 -3.30 6.09 -1.27
C ALA A 201 -2.18 5.09 -0.94
N GLY A 202 -1.83 4.28 -1.96
CA GLY A 202 -0.90 3.18 -1.96
C GLY A 202 -1.14 2.31 -3.18
N ILE A 203 -0.46 1.18 -3.34
CA ILE A 203 -0.86 0.20 -4.37
C ILE A 203 -2.34 -0.14 -4.15
N PHE A 204 -2.73 -0.45 -2.91
CA PHE A 204 -4.14 -0.52 -2.50
C PHE A 204 -4.50 0.71 -1.66
N GLY A 205 -5.39 1.57 -2.14
CA GLY A 205 -5.84 2.72 -1.35
C GLY A 205 -6.55 2.28 -0.07
N TYR A 206 -7.58 1.44 -0.20
CA TYR A 206 -8.38 0.93 0.93
C TYR A 206 -8.62 -0.58 0.84
N MET A 207 -8.24 -1.31 1.88
CA MET A 207 -8.47 -2.75 2.05
C MET A 207 -9.48 -2.99 3.19
N ASP A 208 -10.45 -3.90 3.01
CA ASP A 208 -11.39 -4.31 4.08
C ASP A 208 -11.68 -5.81 4.00
N GLY A 209 -11.05 -6.58 4.86
CA GLY A 209 -11.13 -8.05 4.85
C GLY A 209 -10.27 -8.72 3.77
N ALA A 210 -9.30 -8.01 3.22
CA ALA A 210 -8.42 -8.51 2.15
C ALA A 210 -7.22 -9.30 2.69
N THR A 211 -6.61 -10.08 1.79
CA THR A 211 -5.31 -10.72 2.02
C THR A 211 -4.34 -10.33 0.92
N VAL A 212 -3.13 -9.89 1.30
CA VAL A 212 -2.02 -9.66 0.37
C VAL A 212 -0.79 -10.36 0.91
N ALA A 213 -0.21 -11.26 0.12
CA ALA A 213 0.89 -12.08 0.57
C ALA A 213 1.95 -12.34 -0.51
N ASN A 214 3.17 -12.72 -0.07
CA ASN A 214 4.25 -13.25 -0.91
C ASN A 214 4.67 -12.30 -2.05
N LEU A 215 4.84 -11.00 -1.76
CA LEU A 215 5.09 -9.96 -2.75
C LEU A 215 6.37 -9.18 -2.41
N THR A 216 7.15 -8.85 -3.43
CA THR A 216 8.22 -7.87 -3.35
C THR A 216 7.79 -6.56 -4.04
N ILE A 217 8.11 -5.41 -3.44
CA ILE A 217 7.85 -4.08 -3.99
C ILE A 217 9.17 -3.32 -3.98
N GLU A 218 9.60 -2.80 -5.13
CA GLU A 218 10.91 -2.17 -5.28
C GLU A 218 10.82 -0.80 -5.96
N ASN A 219 11.70 0.13 -5.52
CA ASN A 219 11.86 1.44 -6.15
C ASN A 219 10.54 2.20 -6.31
N VAL A 220 9.91 2.51 -5.18
CA VAL A 220 8.67 3.28 -5.16
C VAL A 220 8.97 4.73 -4.82
N THR A 221 8.54 5.62 -5.69
CA THR A 221 8.52 7.07 -5.43
C THR A 221 7.10 7.48 -5.08
N TYR A 222 6.97 8.15 -3.95
CA TYR A 222 5.69 8.64 -3.45
C TYR A 222 5.78 10.16 -3.25
N SER A 223 4.99 10.93 -4.00
CA SER A 223 4.95 12.38 -3.87
C SER A 223 3.51 12.84 -3.72
N VAL A 224 3.17 13.42 -2.57
CA VAL A 224 1.79 13.84 -2.27
C VAL A 224 1.77 15.26 -1.73
N ASP A 225 0.98 16.12 -2.35
CA ASP A 225 0.58 17.43 -1.85
C ASP A 225 -0.93 17.39 -1.51
N SER A 226 -1.26 17.10 -0.26
CA SER A 226 -2.65 16.96 0.19
C SER A 226 -3.06 18.05 1.17
N ARG A 227 -4.28 18.55 1.01
CA ARG A 227 -4.91 19.53 1.91
C ARG A 227 -6.06 18.96 2.75
N GLY A 228 -6.23 17.63 2.72
CA GLY A 228 -7.30 16.90 3.39
C GLY A 228 -6.82 15.89 4.42
N GLU A 229 -7.75 15.12 4.96
CA GLU A 229 -7.42 13.92 5.71
C GLU A 229 -6.74 12.91 4.77
N THR A 230 -5.62 12.35 5.20
CA THR A 230 -4.74 11.58 4.32
C THR A 230 -4.22 10.33 5.01
N TYR A 231 -4.32 9.20 4.32
CA TYR A 231 -3.85 7.89 4.76
C TYR A 231 -2.92 7.33 3.67
N LEU A 232 -1.63 7.26 3.96
CA LEU A 232 -0.62 6.93 2.95
C LEU A 232 0.26 5.77 3.40
N GLY A 233 0.44 4.79 2.52
CA GLY A 233 1.39 3.70 2.66
C GLY A 233 1.70 3.08 1.31
N VAL A 234 2.92 2.58 1.10
CA VAL A 234 3.30 1.98 -0.19
C VAL A 234 2.37 0.81 -0.54
N LEU A 235 2.11 -0.07 0.43
CA LEU A 235 1.20 -1.18 0.20
C LEU A 235 -0.26 -0.73 0.28
N SER A 236 -0.63 -0.02 1.37
CA SER A 236 -2.00 0.43 1.56
C SER A 236 -2.12 1.72 2.37
N GLY A 237 -2.97 2.63 1.92
CA GLY A 237 -3.37 3.79 2.70
C GLY A 237 -4.13 3.38 3.96
N CYS A 238 -5.10 2.46 3.81
CA CYS A 238 -5.90 1.92 4.91
C CYS A 238 -6.06 0.41 4.79
N ALA A 239 -5.62 -0.34 5.78
CA ALA A 239 -5.85 -1.78 5.91
C ALA A 239 -6.77 -2.05 7.10
N LYS A 240 -7.98 -2.53 6.83
CA LYS A 240 -8.98 -2.87 7.83
C LYS A 240 -9.33 -4.35 7.75
N LYS A 241 -9.33 -5.04 8.90
CA LYS A 241 -9.65 -6.49 9.00
C LYS A 241 -8.91 -7.34 7.97
N SER A 242 -7.71 -6.90 7.58
CA SER A 242 -6.95 -7.47 6.48
C SER A 242 -5.72 -8.21 6.98
N THR A 243 -5.22 -9.13 6.17
CA THR A 243 -3.99 -9.88 6.43
C THR A 243 -2.94 -9.47 5.40
N ILE A 244 -1.76 -9.08 5.90
CA ILE A 244 -0.60 -8.68 5.10
C ILE A 244 0.57 -9.51 5.59
N GLU A 245 1.10 -10.37 4.73
CA GLU A 245 2.16 -11.28 5.16
C GLU A 245 3.21 -11.57 4.08
N ASN A 246 4.45 -11.81 4.53
CA ASN A 246 5.56 -12.14 3.63
C ASN A 246 5.78 -11.09 2.54
N ILE A 247 5.86 -9.82 2.92
CA ILE A 247 6.03 -8.69 2.01
C ILE A 247 7.42 -8.09 2.20
N THR A 248 8.13 -7.85 1.12
CA THR A 248 9.37 -7.07 1.12
C THR A 248 9.15 -5.78 0.35
N ILE A 249 9.52 -4.64 0.95
CA ILE A 249 9.44 -3.31 0.34
C ILE A 249 10.83 -2.69 0.42
N THR A 250 11.40 -2.27 -0.69
CA THR A 250 12.74 -1.67 -0.71
C THR A 250 12.84 -0.49 -1.67
N GLY A 251 13.75 0.45 -1.40
CA GLY A 251 13.97 1.60 -2.26
C GLY A 251 12.81 2.60 -2.26
N VAL A 252 12.29 2.93 -1.08
CA VAL A 252 11.14 3.85 -0.95
C VAL A 252 11.62 5.29 -0.79
N ARG A 253 11.12 6.16 -1.66
CA ARG A 253 11.32 7.62 -1.59
C ARG A 253 9.97 8.28 -1.40
N PHE A 254 9.72 8.74 -0.17
CA PHE A 254 8.43 9.26 0.25
C PHE A 254 8.52 10.76 0.53
N THR A 255 7.77 11.57 -0.21
CA THR A 255 7.67 13.01 0.00
C THR A 255 6.22 13.40 0.22
N PHE A 256 5.94 14.03 1.36
CA PHE A 256 4.65 14.60 1.69
C PHE A 256 4.80 16.09 1.99
N SER A 257 4.10 16.93 1.25
CA SER A 257 4.15 18.40 1.39
C SER A 257 2.76 19.02 1.62
N GLY A 258 1.89 18.31 2.33
CA GLY A 258 0.51 18.76 2.52
C GLY A 258 0.34 19.81 3.61
N TYR A 259 -0.43 20.87 3.35
CA TYR A 259 -1.03 21.73 4.37
C TYR A 259 -2.23 21.02 4.99
N SER A 260 -2.04 20.20 5.98
CA SER A 260 -3.18 19.56 6.61
C SER A 260 -3.43 20.14 8.00
N ASN A 261 -4.49 20.91 8.14
CA ASN A 261 -5.15 21.13 9.44
C ASN A 261 -6.01 19.91 9.83
N ARG A 262 -5.95 18.83 9.06
CA ARG A 262 -6.60 17.54 9.27
C ARG A 262 -5.56 16.46 9.53
N SER A 263 -6.03 15.30 9.94
CA SER A 263 -5.20 14.18 10.34
C SER A 263 -4.48 13.54 9.14
N ALA A 264 -3.15 13.43 9.23
CA ALA A 264 -2.34 12.63 8.30
C ALA A 264 -1.87 11.36 9.00
N LYS A 265 -2.14 10.20 8.40
CA LYS A 265 -1.66 8.89 8.87
C LYS A 265 -0.76 8.30 7.81
N ILE A 266 0.54 8.32 8.08
CA ILE A 266 1.58 8.01 7.09
C ILE A 266 2.51 6.94 7.65
N GLY A 267 2.67 5.85 6.91
CA GLY A 267 3.64 4.80 7.17
C GLY A 267 4.21 4.26 5.87
N SER A 268 5.45 3.80 5.85
CA SER A 268 6.02 3.27 4.61
C SER A 268 5.30 2.01 4.11
N ALA A 269 4.86 1.14 5.00
CA ALA A 269 4.07 -0.03 4.62
C ALA A 269 2.57 0.31 4.56
N VAL A 270 2.00 0.83 5.66
CA VAL A 270 0.56 1.08 5.80
C VAL A 270 0.33 2.41 6.53
N GLY A 271 -0.56 3.26 5.99
CA GLY A 271 -0.94 4.51 6.65
C GLY A 271 -1.75 4.28 7.93
N TYR A 272 -2.80 3.49 7.83
CA TYR A 272 -3.69 3.15 8.94
C TYR A 272 -4.05 1.67 8.91
N ALA A 273 -3.71 0.96 9.98
CA ALA A 273 -4.03 -0.45 10.18
C ALA A 273 -5.08 -0.59 11.28
N SER A 274 -6.24 -1.19 10.98
CA SER A 274 -7.32 -1.42 11.94
C SER A 274 -7.76 -2.88 11.92
N ASP A 275 -7.83 -3.54 13.08
CA ASP A 275 -8.23 -4.93 13.25
C ASP A 275 -7.51 -5.94 12.33
N SER A 276 -6.32 -5.60 11.86
CA SER A 276 -5.57 -6.31 10.83
C SER A 276 -4.42 -7.14 11.42
N VAL A 277 -3.81 -7.97 10.58
CA VAL A 277 -2.60 -8.74 10.90
C VAL A 277 -1.52 -8.36 9.88
N LEU A 278 -0.37 -7.90 10.39
CA LEU A 278 0.84 -7.65 9.60
C LEU A 278 1.93 -8.59 10.11
N LYS A 279 2.39 -9.49 9.26
CA LYS A 279 3.36 -10.51 9.64
C LYS A 279 4.47 -10.66 8.61
N ASN A 280 5.73 -10.70 9.06
CA ASN A 280 6.90 -10.85 8.19
C ASN A 280 6.87 -9.82 7.03
N VAL A 281 6.70 -8.55 7.39
CA VAL A 281 6.74 -7.42 6.45
C VAL A 281 8.01 -6.62 6.71
N ARG A 282 8.82 -6.43 5.68
CA ARG A 282 10.11 -5.76 5.79
C ARG A 282 10.16 -4.55 4.86
N VAL A 283 10.60 -3.43 5.41
CA VAL A 283 10.87 -2.20 4.64
C VAL A 283 12.34 -1.84 4.79
N SER A 284 13.03 -1.61 3.69
CA SER A 284 14.43 -1.21 3.68
C SER A 284 14.70 -0.10 2.67
N ASP A 285 15.85 0.58 2.82
CA ASP A 285 16.21 1.75 2.00
C ASP A 285 15.08 2.80 1.92
N LEU A 286 14.51 3.12 3.09
CA LEU A 286 13.47 4.13 3.23
C LEU A 286 14.08 5.53 3.36
N VAL A 287 13.61 6.47 2.54
CA VAL A 287 13.80 7.92 2.75
C VAL A 287 12.42 8.57 2.80
N MET A 288 12.07 9.09 3.96
CA MET A 288 10.78 9.74 4.20
C MET A 288 11.00 11.22 4.53
N GLN A 289 10.35 12.10 3.76
CA GLN A 289 10.36 13.55 3.96
C GLN A 289 8.93 14.02 4.16
N ILE A 290 8.63 14.44 5.40
CA ILE A 290 7.29 14.90 5.80
C ILE A 290 7.38 16.40 6.07
N GLY A 291 6.73 17.20 5.22
CA GLY A 291 6.65 18.64 5.36
C GLY A 291 5.25 19.10 5.76
N LYS A 292 5.18 20.19 6.52
CA LYS A 292 3.98 21.01 6.75
C LYS A 292 2.76 20.26 7.32
N SER A 293 2.98 19.32 8.22
CA SER A 293 1.92 18.50 8.81
C SER A 293 1.72 18.85 10.30
N GLN A 294 0.50 19.11 10.73
CA GLN A 294 0.17 19.49 12.10
C GLN A 294 -0.37 18.33 12.93
N ASN A 295 -1.49 17.73 12.53
CA ASN A 295 -2.10 16.59 13.22
C ASN A 295 -1.62 15.30 12.56
N SER A 296 -0.46 14.80 12.96
CA SER A 296 0.26 13.78 12.22
C SER A 296 0.49 12.53 13.04
N TYR A 297 0.20 11.39 12.42
CA TYR A 297 0.52 10.06 12.91
C TYR A 297 1.52 9.46 11.92
N ILE A 298 2.81 9.69 12.17
CA ILE A 298 3.88 9.34 11.25
C ILE A 298 4.69 8.19 11.84
N GLY A 299 4.71 7.07 11.14
CA GLY A 299 5.54 5.92 11.49
C GLY A 299 6.46 5.54 10.35
N GLY A 300 7.66 5.14 10.65
CA GLY A 300 8.53 4.57 9.62
C GLY A 300 7.88 3.37 8.95
N PHE A 301 7.09 2.58 9.67
CA PHE A 301 6.41 1.39 9.19
C PHE A 301 4.88 1.58 9.08
N VAL A 302 4.21 1.94 10.18
CA VAL A 302 2.75 2.20 10.21
C VAL A 302 2.48 3.56 10.84
N GLY A 303 1.65 4.38 10.18
CA GLY A 303 1.25 5.68 10.73
C GLY A 303 0.43 5.55 12.01
N HIS A 304 -0.69 4.85 11.93
CA HIS A 304 -1.58 4.58 13.06
C HIS A 304 -2.00 3.10 13.08
N ASN A 305 -1.70 2.42 14.17
CA ASN A 305 -2.14 1.06 14.44
C ASN A 305 -3.32 1.06 15.43
N GLU A 306 -4.49 0.66 14.98
CA GLU A 306 -5.70 0.50 15.79
C GLU A 306 -6.10 -0.98 15.85
N SER A 307 -5.94 -1.59 17.01
CA SER A 307 -6.34 -3.00 17.25
C SER A 307 -5.76 -4.04 16.28
N SER A 308 -4.64 -3.73 15.59
CA SER A 308 -3.98 -4.70 14.71
C SER A 308 -2.84 -5.42 15.44
N GLU A 309 -2.56 -6.64 15.01
CA GLU A 309 -1.41 -7.43 15.42
C GLU A 309 -0.28 -7.23 14.43
N ILE A 310 0.94 -6.96 14.94
CA ILE A 310 2.14 -6.81 14.12
C ILE A 310 3.21 -7.73 14.67
N SER A 311 3.77 -8.60 13.83
CA SER A 311 4.82 -9.53 14.24
C SER A 311 5.87 -9.76 13.16
N ASP A 312 7.10 -9.95 13.61
CA ASP A 312 8.24 -10.30 12.75
C ASP A 312 8.47 -9.27 11.61
N CYS A 313 8.25 -7.97 11.93
CA CYS A 313 8.28 -6.88 10.97
C CYS A 313 9.46 -5.94 11.21
N SER A 314 9.94 -5.29 10.14
CA SER A 314 11.04 -4.34 10.27
C SER A 314 10.94 -3.15 9.32
N VAL A 315 11.60 -2.04 9.72
CA VAL A 315 11.81 -0.89 8.86
C VAL A 315 13.22 -0.34 9.05
N GLU A 316 13.88 -0.01 7.93
CA GLU A 316 15.23 0.55 7.91
C GLU A 316 15.30 1.76 6.98
N GLY A 317 15.92 2.85 7.44
CA GLY A 317 16.09 4.05 6.62
C GLY A 317 16.16 5.35 7.40
N SER A 318 15.56 6.40 6.85
CA SER A 318 15.55 7.73 7.46
C SER A 318 14.20 8.43 7.33
N MET A 319 13.89 9.26 8.34
CA MET A 319 12.70 10.09 8.39
C MET A 319 13.10 11.52 8.75
N LYS A 320 12.72 12.48 7.91
CA LYS A 320 12.76 13.90 8.24
C LYS A 320 11.33 14.44 8.30
N ALA A 321 10.98 15.14 9.38
CA ALA A 321 9.68 15.74 9.57
C ALA A 321 9.79 17.21 9.96
N ASP A 322 9.21 18.09 9.14
CA ASP A 322 9.11 19.52 9.42
C ASP A 322 7.65 19.85 9.78
N ILE A 323 7.42 20.28 11.01
CA ILE A 323 6.08 20.51 11.54
C ILE A 323 5.64 21.94 11.24
N LEU A 324 4.45 22.07 10.67
CA LEU A 324 3.81 23.36 10.46
C LEU A 324 2.60 23.49 11.38
N TYR A 325 2.56 24.58 12.16
CA TYR A 325 1.42 24.92 12.98
C TYR A 325 0.44 25.80 12.18
N THR A 326 -0.80 25.33 12.05
CA THR A 326 -1.88 26.09 11.35
C THR A 326 -2.95 26.60 12.31
N ASN A 327 -2.92 26.16 13.56
CA ASN A 327 -3.77 26.63 14.65
C ASN A 327 -3.15 26.30 16.01
N ASN A 328 -3.73 26.81 17.08
CA ASN A 328 -3.19 26.68 18.46
C ASN A 328 -3.43 25.32 19.10
N THR A 329 -4.01 24.35 18.41
CA THR A 329 -4.34 23.04 18.95
C THR A 329 -3.91 21.93 17.99
N GLY A 330 -3.38 20.85 18.51
CA GLY A 330 -3.01 19.70 17.71
C GLY A 330 -2.04 18.77 18.42
N SER A 331 -1.67 17.70 17.76
CA SER A 331 -0.69 16.75 18.25
C SER A 331 0.07 16.09 17.11
N GLY A 332 1.38 15.98 17.29
CA GLY A 332 2.25 15.21 16.41
C GLY A 332 2.73 13.94 17.11
N TYR A 333 2.69 12.84 16.38
CA TYR A 333 3.12 11.52 16.84
C TYR A 333 4.08 10.94 15.81
N TYR A 334 5.36 10.90 16.15
CA TYR A 334 6.44 10.46 15.26
C TYR A 334 7.12 9.25 15.89
N GLY A 335 7.05 8.12 15.20
CA GLY A 335 7.68 6.87 15.63
C GLY A 335 8.55 6.28 14.54
N GLY A 336 9.71 5.78 14.88
CA GLY A 336 10.54 5.08 13.89
C GLY A 336 9.83 3.85 13.32
N PHE A 337 8.94 3.20 14.11
CA PHE A 337 8.11 2.09 13.66
C PHE A 337 6.63 2.50 13.56
N VAL A 338 6.00 2.93 14.64
CA VAL A 338 4.58 3.33 14.66
C VAL A 338 4.42 4.73 15.23
N GLY A 339 3.72 5.61 14.50
CA GLY A 339 3.42 6.95 14.99
C GLY A 339 2.50 6.91 16.21
N TRP A 340 1.33 6.29 16.09
CA TRP A 340 0.35 6.11 17.15
C TRP A 340 -0.11 4.67 17.25
N ASN A 341 -0.02 4.08 18.44
CA ASN A 341 -0.39 2.68 18.65
C ASN A 341 -1.54 2.52 19.62
N ASP A 342 -2.72 2.21 19.12
CA ASP A 342 -3.93 1.90 19.88
C ASP A 342 -4.29 0.42 19.85
N SER A 343 -3.28 -0.46 19.76
CA SER A 343 -3.51 -1.90 19.69
C SER A 343 -3.27 -2.60 21.02
N THR A 344 -4.28 -3.33 21.47
CA THR A 344 -4.16 -4.29 22.58
C THR A 344 -3.67 -5.68 22.14
N LYS A 345 -3.69 -5.97 20.83
CA LYS A 345 -3.18 -7.24 20.28
C LYS A 345 -1.66 -7.33 20.34
N GLY A 346 -0.99 -6.19 20.21
CA GLY A 346 0.43 -6.05 20.45
C GLY A 346 1.29 -6.04 19.21
N ILE A 347 2.55 -5.65 19.43
CA ILE A 347 3.65 -5.71 18.45
C ILE A 347 4.72 -6.62 19.02
N GLN A 348 5.17 -7.60 18.21
CA GLN A 348 6.12 -8.60 18.66
C GLN A 348 7.28 -8.76 17.67
N ASN A 349 8.49 -9.05 18.19
CA ASN A 349 9.68 -9.43 17.41
C ASN A 349 9.92 -8.47 16.23
N SER A 350 9.78 -7.16 16.47
CA SER A 350 9.83 -6.17 15.39
C SER A 350 10.85 -5.09 15.71
N TYR A 351 11.46 -4.50 14.66
CA TYR A 351 12.42 -3.43 14.90
C TYR A 351 12.27 -2.25 13.92
N ALA A 352 12.72 -1.09 14.37
CA ALA A 352 12.96 0.09 13.54
C ALA A 352 14.45 0.44 13.61
N GLN A 353 15.11 0.48 12.47
CA GLN A 353 16.43 1.06 12.30
C GLN A 353 16.27 2.34 11.48
N VAL A 354 15.79 3.41 12.12
CA VAL A 354 15.42 4.64 11.44
C VAL A 354 16.13 5.83 12.08
N ASP A 355 16.90 6.54 11.25
CA ASP A 355 17.45 7.84 11.61
C ASP A 355 16.35 8.90 11.50
N MET A 356 16.01 9.54 12.61
CA MET A 356 14.93 10.51 12.70
C MET A 356 15.47 11.92 12.87
N ASP A 357 14.90 12.87 12.12
CA ASP A 357 15.13 14.31 12.26
C ASP A 357 13.76 15.01 12.27
N VAL A 358 13.33 15.44 13.46
CA VAL A 358 12.01 16.03 13.70
C VAL A 358 12.17 17.46 14.18
N SER A 359 11.63 18.42 13.45
CA SER A 359 11.75 19.85 13.75
C SER A 359 10.42 20.57 13.66
N ASP A 360 10.15 21.44 14.61
CA ASP A 360 9.04 22.39 14.53
C ASP A 360 9.49 23.81 14.13
N GLN A 361 10.74 23.96 13.69
CA GLN A 361 11.36 25.22 13.27
C GLN A 361 11.16 25.51 11.78
N SER A 362 9.99 25.21 11.21
CA SER A 362 9.70 25.56 9.81
C SER A 362 9.66 27.07 9.61
N GLU A 363 10.33 27.57 8.57
CA GLU A 363 10.24 28.98 8.17
C GLU A 363 8.79 29.39 7.85
N ASP A 364 7.94 28.47 7.48
CA ASP A 364 6.52 28.70 7.22
C ASP A 364 5.72 28.97 8.51
N ASN A 365 6.28 28.75 9.68
CA ASN A 365 5.72 29.17 10.97
C ASN A 365 5.99 30.65 11.31
N LEU A 366 6.73 31.34 10.46
CA LEU A 366 7.12 32.73 10.62
C LEU A 366 6.42 33.64 9.61
N ASP A 367 6.14 34.87 10.02
CA ASP A 367 5.73 35.92 9.09
C ASP A 367 6.93 36.48 8.30
N LYS A 368 6.65 37.41 7.36
CA LYS A 368 7.69 38.06 6.55
C LYS A 368 8.77 38.81 7.36
N ASP A 369 8.50 39.13 8.63
CA ASP A 369 9.38 39.85 9.53
C ASP A 369 10.11 38.90 10.49
N GLY A 370 9.92 37.57 10.32
CA GLY A 370 10.53 36.51 11.12
C GLY A 370 9.86 36.27 12.48
N ASN A 371 8.62 36.78 12.67
CA ASN A 371 7.86 36.52 13.88
C ASN A 371 6.97 35.28 13.72
N PRO A 372 6.71 34.53 14.80
CA PRO A 372 5.78 33.41 14.75
C PRO A 372 4.40 33.84 14.25
N LEU A 373 3.88 33.16 13.24
CA LEU A 373 2.55 33.43 12.67
C LEU A 373 1.41 33.23 13.68
N TYR A 374 1.66 32.42 14.69
CA TYR A 374 0.68 32.07 15.72
C TYR A 374 1.24 32.35 17.11
N THR A 375 0.57 33.19 17.86
CA THR A 375 0.86 33.49 19.26
C THR A 375 -0.10 32.72 20.14
N GLY A 376 0.40 31.82 20.96
CA GLY A 376 -0.43 31.06 21.90
C GLY A 376 -0.60 29.58 21.55
N TYR A 377 0.51 28.88 21.29
CA TYR A 377 0.55 27.41 21.07
C TYR A 377 0.16 26.59 22.31
N GLU A 378 -0.78 27.07 23.08
CA GLU A 378 -1.08 26.59 24.43
C GLU A 378 -1.50 25.12 24.53
N LYS A 379 -1.63 24.40 23.40
CA LYS A 379 -2.15 23.03 23.41
C LYS A 379 -1.51 22.06 22.41
N TYR A 380 -0.45 22.44 21.69
CA TYR A 380 0.21 21.48 20.80
C TYR A 380 1.10 20.51 21.59
N ILE A 381 0.95 19.23 21.29
CA ILE A 381 1.70 18.15 21.94
C ILE A 381 2.57 17.44 20.90
N LEU A 382 3.88 17.43 21.12
CA LEU A 382 4.84 16.72 20.30
C LEU A 382 5.26 15.42 21.00
N ASN A 383 5.10 14.29 20.33
CA ASN A 383 5.51 12.98 20.80
C ASN A 383 6.48 12.36 19.79
N VAL A 384 7.70 12.03 20.22
CA VAL A 384 8.73 11.43 19.38
C VAL A 384 9.33 10.21 20.08
N GLY A 385 9.37 9.07 19.39
CA GLY A 385 9.98 7.85 19.89
C GLY A 385 10.63 7.03 18.76
N GLY A 386 11.75 6.42 19.03
CA GLY A 386 12.47 5.63 18.03
C GLY A 386 11.69 4.39 17.54
N PHE A 387 10.77 3.89 18.35
CA PHE A 387 9.86 2.81 17.97
C PHE A 387 8.41 3.30 17.91
N VAL A 388 7.87 3.83 19.01
CA VAL A 388 6.47 4.31 19.09
C VAL A 388 6.45 5.79 19.48
N GLY A 389 5.76 6.63 18.69
CA GLY A 389 5.53 8.03 19.06
C GLY A 389 4.71 8.13 20.35
N ALA A 390 3.51 7.57 20.35
CA ALA A 390 2.68 7.48 21.56
C ALA A 390 1.60 6.40 21.43
N ASN A 391 0.88 6.14 22.53
CA ASN A 391 -0.37 5.39 22.55
C ASN A 391 -1.47 6.18 23.28
N SER A 392 -2.72 5.72 23.16
CA SER A 392 -3.81 6.16 24.02
C SER A 392 -3.75 5.48 25.40
N ASN A 393 -4.77 5.70 26.22
CA ASN A 393 -4.87 5.09 27.55
C ASN A 393 -5.39 3.63 27.48
N ILE A 394 -4.72 2.78 26.70
CA ILE A 394 -5.05 1.36 26.49
C ILE A 394 -3.94 0.44 26.98
N ASP A 395 -4.25 -0.85 27.04
CA ASP A 395 -3.32 -1.92 27.45
C ASP A 395 -2.47 -2.37 26.25
N MET A 396 -1.56 -1.52 25.79
CA MET A 396 -0.63 -1.83 24.71
C MET A 396 0.36 -2.92 25.13
N LYS A 397 0.74 -3.79 24.18
CA LYS A 397 1.78 -4.81 24.40
C LYS A 397 2.89 -4.66 23.38
N LEU A 398 4.13 -4.57 23.85
CA LEU A 398 5.35 -4.59 23.04
C LEU A 398 6.28 -5.68 23.57
N ILE A 399 6.65 -6.67 22.76
CA ILE A 399 7.46 -7.81 23.19
C ILE A 399 8.56 -8.04 22.16
N GLY A 400 9.84 -8.05 22.62
CA GLY A 400 10.98 -8.29 21.74
C GLY A 400 11.15 -7.22 20.65
N CYS A 401 10.94 -5.95 21.00
CA CYS A 401 10.99 -4.85 20.02
C CYS A 401 12.25 -4.01 20.18
N ALA A 402 12.79 -3.51 19.07
CA ALA A 402 13.98 -2.66 19.10
C ALA A 402 13.81 -1.37 18.29
N ALA A 403 14.35 -0.28 18.83
CA ALA A 403 14.60 0.96 18.10
C ALA A 403 16.12 1.13 17.96
N ILE A 404 16.59 1.40 16.75
CA ILE A 404 18.01 1.54 16.42
C ILE A 404 18.15 2.83 15.60
N GLY A 405 19.16 3.65 15.88
CA GLY A 405 19.44 4.83 15.09
C GLY A 405 19.61 6.09 15.90
N LYS A 406 19.81 7.21 15.21
CA LYS A 406 19.86 8.54 15.82
C LYS A 406 18.48 9.19 15.79
N ILE A 407 18.22 10.00 16.80
CA ILE A 407 16.98 10.79 16.89
C ILE A 407 17.37 12.23 17.19
N ASN A 408 17.20 13.11 16.22
CA ASN A 408 17.39 14.54 16.38
C ASN A 408 16.03 15.21 16.50
N VAL A 409 15.82 16.00 17.55
CA VAL A 409 14.58 16.74 17.75
C VAL A 409 14.89 18.20 18.05
N THR A 410 14.39 19.11 17.23
CA THR A 410 14.48 20.55 17.46
C THR A 410 13.10 21.09 17.77
N VAL A 411 12.94 21.65 18.95
CA VAL A 411 11.65 22.15 19.47
C VAL A 411 11.74 23.62 19.83
N GLY A 412 10.85 24.42 19.30
CA GLY A 412 10.74 25.83 19.64
C GLY A 412 9.30 26.27 19.93
N TYR A 413 8.31 25.58 19.39
CA TYR A 413 6.92 26.01 19.44
C TYR A 413 5.97 25.06 20.17
N ALA A 414 6.30 23.77 20.33
CA ALA A 414 5.44 22.83 21.02
C ALA A 414 5.28 23.16 22.51
N TYR A 415 4.03 23.16 23.00
CA TYR A 415 3.69 23.44 24.40
C TYR A 415 4.06 22.28 25.34
N THR A 416 3.80 21.05 24.90
CA THR A 416 4.14 19.84 25.64
C THR A 416 4.94 18.91 24.75
N VAL A 417 6.04 18.41 25.27
CA VAL A 417 6.98 17.57 24.53
C VAL A 417 7.26 16.28 25.28
N TYR A 418 7.10 15.15 24.60
CA TYR A 418 7.47 13.83 25.08
C TYR A 418 8.42 13.18 24.08
N ILE A 419 9.68 13.02 24.48
CA ILE A 419 10.73 12.46 23.62
C ILE A 419 11.42 11.31 24.32
N GLY A 420 11.46 10.14 23.64
CA GLY A 420 12.16 8.97 24.13
C GLY A 420 12.90 8.21 23.04
N GLY A 421 14.04 7.65 23.37
CA GLY A 421 14.81 6.82 22.45
C GLY A 421 14.02 5.64 21.90
N PHE A 422 13.19 5.02 22.75
CA PHE A 422 12.30 3.94 22.36
C PHE A 422 10.86 4.43 22.11
N ALA A 423 10.28 5.13 23.08
CA ALA A 423 8.90 5.60 22.99
C ALA A 423 8.73 7.00 23.55
N GLY A 424 7.95 7.86 22.88
CA GLY A 424 7.69 9.22 23.32
C GLY A 424 6.76 9.27 24.52
N ASN A 425 5.56 8.70 24.41
CA ASN A 425 4.53 8.82 25.46
C ASN A 425 3.72 7.53 25.60
N ILE A 426 3.90 6.84 26.72
CA ILE A 426 3.23 5.57 27.02
C ILE A 426 2.19 5.78 28.11
N LYS A 427 0.95 5.49 27.81
CA LYS A 427 -0.21 5.63 28.71
C LYS A 427 -0.85 4.27 29.02
N GLY A 428 -1.74 4.25 30.04
CA GLY A 428 -2.51 3.06 30.41
C GLY A 428 -1.69 1.96 31.10
N HIS A 429 -2.21 0.73 31.08
CA HIS A 429 -1.57 -0.45 31.65
C HIS A 429 -0.68 -1.16 30.61
N SER A 430 0.08 -0.38 29.84
CA SER A 430 0.94 -0.91 28.78
C SER A 430 1.98 -1.89 29.34
N TYR A 431 2.23 -2.96 28.59
CA TYR A 431 3.22 -3.98 28.94
C TYR A 431 4.34 -4.01 27.90
N LEU A 432 5.56 -3.71 28.33
CA LEU A 432 6.77 -3.73 27.51
C LEU A 432 7.71 -4.82 28.04
N LYS A 433 8.11 -5.75 27.20
CA LYS A 433 9.03 -6.83 27.56
C LYS A 433 10.10 -7.03 26.51
N ASN A 434 11.36 -7.15 26.97
CA ASN A 434 12.52 -7.32 26.10
C ASN A 434 12.60 -6.26 24.99
N CYS A 435 12.37 -4.99 25.36
CA CYS A 435 12.39 -3.85 24.46
C CYS A 435 13.67 -3.04 24.63
N VAL A 436 14.23 -2.53 23.53
CA VAL A 436 15.52 -1.85 23.58
C VAL A 436 15.61 -0.64 22.65
N TYR A 437 16.32 0.39 23.09
CA TYR A 437 16.84 1.46 22.24
C TYR A 437 18.37 1.35 22.12
N VAL A 438 18.85 1.32 20.89
CA VAL A 438 20.27 1.28 20.56
C VAL A 438 20.61 2.52 19.73
N PRO A 439 21.23 3.54 20.30
CA PRO A 439 21.60 4.73 19.56
C PRO A 439 22.72 4.42 18.55
N SER A 440 22.60 4.90 17.32
CA SER A 440 23.71 5.00 16.40
C SER A 440 24.54 6.27 16.70
N GLU A 441 25.74 6.35 16.20
CA GLU A 441 26.76 7.44 16.29
C GLU A 441 26.52 8.57 17.33
N THR A 442 25.50 9.40 17.14
CA THR A 442 25.20 10.56 18.00
C THR A 442 24.05 10.32 19.00
N GLY A 443 23.31 9.24 18.84
CA GLY A 443 22.20 8.87 19.72
C GLY A 443 21.02 9.83 19.68
N LEU A 444 20.46 10.11 20.85
CA LEU A 444 19.35 11.03 21.02
C LEU A 444 19.90 12.46 21.25
N GLN A 445 19.63 13.36 20.31
CA GLN A 445 20.00 14.77 20.34
C GLN A 445 18.75 15.62 20.41
N ILE A 446 18.68 16.53 21.39
CA ILE A 446 17.50 17.36 21.58
C ILE A 446 17.94 18.81 21.74
N GLN A 447 17.37 19.69 20.93
CA GLN A 447 17.57 21.11 20.96
C GLN A 447 16.24 21.78 21.29
N LEU A 448 16.16 22.43 22.46
CA LEU A 448 15.03 23.28 22.81
C LEU A 448 15.43 24.72 22.51
N MET A 449 14.65 25.38 21.66
CA MET A 449 14.89 26.76 21.23
C MET A 449 14.13 27.73 22.11
N GLU A 450 14.75 28.87 22.42
CA GLU A 450 14.12 29.98 23.07
C GLU A 450 13.24 30.75 22.07
N GLN A 451 11.95 30.92 22.37
CA GLN A 451 11.06 31.75 21.56
C GLN A 451 11.19 33.22 21.96
N LYS A 452 11.29 34.12 20.99
CA LYS A 452 11.18 35.55 21.25
C LYS A 452 9.71 35.91 21.48
N PRO A 453 9.40 36.73 22.52
CA PRO A 453 8.04 37.22 22.75
C PRO A 453 7.57 38.07 21.55
N VAL A 454 6.31 37.93 21.16
CA VAL A 454 5.71 38.60 19.97
C VAL A 454 5.28 40.04 20.29
N SER A 455 5.36 40.50 21.53
CA SER A 455 5.04 41.88 21.92
C SER A 455 5.97 42.41 22.97
N ASP A 456 6.33 43.68 22.86
CA ASP A 456 7.20 44.44 23.79
C ASP A 456 6.62 44.57 25.23
N GLU A 457 5.44 44.03 25.48
CA GLU A 457 4.77 44.23 26.79
C GLU A 457 4.91 43.10 27.80
N LYS A 458 5.46 41.92 27.40
CA LYS A 458 5.79 40.84 28.35
C LYS A 458 7.04 40.09 27.88
N GLU A 459 8.13 40.31 28.59
CA GLU A 459 9.37 39.50 28.51
C GLU A 459 9.17 38.10 29.12
N GLU A 460 8.18 37.33 28.70
CA GLU A 460 8.09 35.93 29.04
C GLU A 460 8.62 35.09 27.87
N THR A 461 9.82 34.56 28.05
CA THR A 461 10.39 33.51 27.20
C THR A 461 9.49 32.29 27.27
N VAL A 462 8.87 31.95 26.14
CA VAL A 462 7.98 30.78 26.06
C VAL A 462 8.81 29.57 25.65
N LEU A 463 9.28 28.80 26.59
CA LEU A 463 9.77 27.44 26.41
C LEU A 463 8.58 26.46 26.39
N PRO A 464 8.75 25.22 25.91
CA PRO A 464 7.76 24.19 26.17
C PRO A 464 7.38 24.18 27.63
N GLN A 465 6.10 24.39 27.98
CA GLN A 465 5.68 24.45 29.39
C GLN A 465 5.86 23.11 30.10
N LYS A 466 5.91 22.02 29.34
CA LYS A 466 6.17 20.68 29.85
C LYS A 466 7.02 19.89 28.85
N ALA A 467 8.19 19.50 29.28
CA ALA A 467 9.04 18.59 28.52
C ALA A 467 9.39 17.35 29.36
N SER A 468 9.20 16.18 28.82
CA SER A 468 9.64 14.91 29.41
C SER A 468 10.49 14.17 28.40
N ILE A 469 11.76 14.00 28.74
CA ILE A 469 12.80 13.51 27.85
C ILE A 469 13.52 12.35 28.52
N SER A 470 13.70 11.25 27.78
CA SER A 470 14.40 10.06 28.28
C SER A 470 15.09 9.31 27.16
N LEU A 471 16.18 8.62 27.48
CA LEU A 471 16.79 7.67 26.55
C LEU A 471 15.86 6.49 26.22
N GLY A 472 15.06 6.05 27.17
CA GLY A 472 14.10 4.97 26.96
C GLY A 472 12.72 5.49 26.55
N ILE A 473 11.95 5.97 27.50
CA ILE A 473 10.55 6.38 27.33
C ILE A 473 10.40 7.81 27.85
N GLY A 474 9.95 8.73 26.99
CA GLY A 474 9.81 10.14 27.31
C GLY A 474 8.82 10.38 28.45
N ASN A 475 7.63 9.79 28.38
CA ASN A 475 6.66 9.81 29.46
C ASN A 475 6.01 8.43 29.59
N ILE A 476 5.84 7.98 30.83
CA ILE A 476 5.29 6.67 31.12
C ILE A 476 4.22 6.74 32.21
N SER A 477 3.14 6.01 32.03
CA SER A 477 2.12 5.83 33.06
C SER A 477 2.67 5.03 34.25
N ASP A 478 2.27 5.40 35.47
CA ASP A 478 2.51 4.64 36.70
C ASP A 478 1.90 3.21 36.69
N LYS A 479 0.99 2.95 35.77
CA LYS A 479 0.32 1.66 35.58
C LYS A 479 1.01 0.78 34.54
N ALA A 480 1.98 1.28 33.79
CA ALA A 480 2.72 0.50 32.82
C ALA A 480 3.68 -0.49 33.50
N VAL A 481 3.81 -1.67 32.91
CA VAL A 481 4.72 -2.73 33.38
C VAL A 481 5.90 -2.80 32.42
N LEU A 482 7.11 -2.63 32.96
CA LEU A 482 8.37 -2.75 32.23
C LEU A 482 9.09 -4.01 32.69
N ASP A 483 9.33 -4.93 31.76
CA ASP A 483 10.04 -6.18 32.00
C ASP A 483 11.20 -6.27 30.99
N HIS A 484 12.45 -6.10 31.47
CA HIS A 484 13.65 -6.08 30.63
C HIS A 484 13.56 -5.04 29.48
N VAL A 485 13.41 -3.77 29.85
CA VAL A 485 13.45 -2.63 28.91
C VAL A 485 14.77 -1.88 29.07
N PHE A 486 15.52 -1.74 28.00
CA PHE A 486 16.88 -1.22 28.01
C PHE A 486 17.04 0.03 27.13
N ALA A 487 17.98 0.89 27.53
CA ALA A 487 18.50 1.96 26.69
C ALA A 487 20.01 2.04 26.87
N TYR A 488 20.75 2.19 25.79
CA TYR A 488 22.20 2.27 25.82
C TYR A 488 22.66 3.71 26.08
N PHE A 489 23.51 3.94 27.11
CA PHE A 489 23.74 5.24 27.71
C PHE A 489 24.91 6.07 27.14
N ASP A 490 25.82 5.49 26.40
CA ASP A 490 27.10 6.16 26.10
C ASP A 490 27.04 7.37 25.14
N ARG A 491 25.86 7.66 24.56
CA ARG A 491 25.73 8.65 23.47
C ARG A 491 24.52 9.57 23.60
N PHE A 492 24.24 10.06 24.80
CA PHE A 492 23.18 11.05 25.02
C PHE A 492 23.74 12.47 24.96
N GLY A 493 23.24 13.29 24.04
CA GLY A 493 23.54 14.71 23.95
C GLY A 493 22.29 15.55 24.13
N TYR A 494 22.15 16.19 25.30
CA TYR A 494 21.19 17.25 25.53
C TYR A 494 21.94 18.59 25.56
N GLN A 495 21.58 19.51 24.66
CA GLN A 495 22.14 20.86 24.65
C GLN A 495 21.01 21.89 24.82
N PRO A 496 20.81 22.43 26.04
CA PRO A 496 19.96 23.59 26.21
C PRO A 496 20.66 24.81 25.61
N GLN A 497 20.00 25.54 24.72
CA GLN A 497 20.56 26.77 24.14
C GLN A 497 20.40 28.01 25.03
N SER A 498 19.74 27.91 26.16
CA SER A 498 19.58 29.02 27.10
C SER A 498 19.72 28.60 28.56
N ASN A 499 20.08 29.57 29.42
CA ASN A 499 20.08 29.42 30.88
C ASN A 499 18.65 29.52 31.50
N ALA A 500 17.60 29.32 30.70
CA ALA A 500 16.23 29.35 31.16
C ALA A 500 15.97 28.24 32.17
N ASP A 501 15.21 28.55 33.19
CA ASP A 501 14.94 27.70 34.35
C ASP A 501 14.55 26.28 33.96
N LEU A 502 15.49 25.35 34.15
CA LEU A 502 15.32 23.91 33.96
C LEU A 502 14.29 23.27 34.90
N ASN A 503 13.62 24.07 35.73
CA ASN A 503 12.70 23.61 36.78
C ASN A 503 11.45 22.88 36.25
N GLN A 504 11.19 22.94 34.96
CA GLN A 504 10.05 22.23 34.32
C GLN A 504 10.46 21.09 33.37
N ILE A 505 11.76 20.89 33.19
CA ILE A 505 12.28 19.80 32.36
C ILE A 505 12.58 18.60 33.23
N THR A 506 11.78 17.55 33.13
CA THR A 506 12.03 16.28 33.80
C THR A 506 12.86 15.39 32.88
N VAL A 507 14.17 15.31 33.09
CA VAL A 507 15.01 14.30 32.49
C VAL A 507 14.86 13.02 33.31
N GLN A 508 14.02 12.10 32.83
CA GLN A 508 13.86 10.81 33.49
C GLN A 508 14.88 9.82 32.94
N SER A 509 15.87 9.46 33.74
CA SER A 509 16.70 8.30 33.46
C SER A 509 15.95 7.05 33.92
N THR A 510 15.15 6.47 33.05
CA THR A 510 14.57 5.14 33.30
C THR A 510 15.65 4.11 33.01
N VAL A 511 16.59 3.93 33.96
CA VAL A 511 17.54 2.81 33.95
C VAL A 511 16.83 1.62 34.55
N ILE A 512 16.53 0.64 33.75
CA ILE A 512 16.03 -0.62 34.25
C ILE A 512 17.01 -1.69 33.79
N ASP A 513 17.77 -2.16 34.77
CA ASP A 513 18.69 -3.27 34.73
C ASP A 513 20.08 -3.03 34.10
N GLN A 514 21.11 -3.28 34.94
CA GLN A 514 22.53 -3.11 34.58
C GLN A 514 23.20 -4.40 34.07
N ASP A 515 22.46 -5.44 33.77
CA ASP A 515 23.07 -6.70 33.29
C ASP A 515 23.36 -6.67 31.78
N LEU A 516 24.44 -5.98 31.44
CA LEU A 516 24.93 -5.79 30.07
C LEU A 516 25.43 -7.08 29.39
N THR A 517 25.63 -8.17 30.13
CA THR A 517 26.11 -9.43 29.57
C THR A 517 25.10 -10.12 28.66
N ASN A 518 23.83 -9.97 28.94
CA ASN A 518 22.74 -10.55 28.11
C ASN A 518 22.28 -9.62 26.98
N PHE A 519 22.69 -8.36 26.99
CA PHE A 519 22.22 -7.33 26.06
C PHE A 519 22.65 -7.58 24.61
N SER A 520 23.93 -7.90 24.38
CA SER A 520 24.45 -8.21 23.04
C SER A 520 23.82 -9.47 22.47
N GLU A 521 23.56 -10.47 23.29
CA GLU A 521 22.87 -11.71 22.88
C GLU A 521 21.39 -11.45 22.57
N MET A 522 20.74 -10.57 23.33
CA MET A 522 19.34 -10.21 23.10
C MET A 522 19.15 -9.42 21.80
N ILE A 523 20.00 -8.44 21.53
CA ILE A 523 20.00 -7.71 20.25
C ILE A 523 20.26 -8.67 19.09
N GLN A 524 21.29 -9.51 19.20
CA GLN A 524 21.61 -10.52 18.21
C GLN A 524 20.46 -11.52 18.03
N THR A 525 19.75 -11.84 19.10
CA THR A 525 18.58 -12.73 19.05
C THR A 525 17.40 -12.04 18.37
N VAL A 526 17.11 -10.78 18.68
CA VAL A 526 16.06 -10.00 18.02
C VAL A 526 16.38 -9.85 16.52
N ILE A 527 17.59 -9.45 16.18
CA ILE A 527 18.03 -9.30 14.78
C ILE A 527 18.01 -10.65 14.05
N LYS A 528 18.58 -11.72 14.63
CA LYS A 528 18.59 -13.07 14.03
C LYS A 528 17.23 -13.73 13.92
N THR A 529 16.28 -13.38 14.78
CA THR A 529 14.91 -13.93 14.70
C THR A 529 14.15 -13.27 13.55
N ILE A 530 14.65 -12.12 13.06
CA ILE A 530 14.02 -11.30 12.02
C ILE A 530 14.73 -11.49 10.65
N GLU A 531 16.04 -11.87 10.64
CA GLU A 531 16.73 -12.31 9.42
C GLU A 531 16.19 -13.66 8.91
#